data_12d2f1749e8a14b2e4401a3d1e53b067
#
_entry.id   12d2f1749e8a14b2e4401a3d1e53b067
#
_cell.length_a   1.000
_cell.length_b   1.000
_cell.length_c   1.000
_cell.angle_alpha   90.00
_cell.angle_beta   90.00
_cell.angle_gamma   90.00
#
_symmetry.space_group_name_H-M   'P 1'
#
loop_
_entity.id
_entity.type
_entity.pdbx_description
1 polymer ?
#
loop_
_entity_poly.entity_id
_entity_poly.type
_entity_poly.pdbx_seq_one_letter_code
_entity_poly.pdbx_strand_id
1 'polypeptide(L)'
;MEQNQIENKKRKSDMVLIVAILAVAAAAFFGIKFYQGISTKEPVAVVTVDGDEYGRFPLDQDVTEEIELPDGAYNILVVKDGAADITDASCPDGICVNHRAISRQSETIVCLPNKVVVEIQNGEESDVDSMTN
;
A
#
# COMPACT_ATOMS: atom_id res chain seq x y z
N MET A 1 45.36 -46.60 1.05
CA MET A 1 44.32 -46.53 2.11
C MET A 1 44.26 -45.19 2.84
N GLU A 2 45.37 -44.50 3.06
CA GLU A 2 45.38 -43.19 3.71
C GLU A 2 44.76 -42.08 2.84
N GLN A 3 44.91 -42.11 1.53
CA GLN A 3 44.34 -41.12 0.62
C GLN A 3 42.81 -41.10 0.62
N ASN A 4 42.18 -42.24 0.70
CA ASN A 4 40.73 -42.36 0.79
C ASN A 4 40.13 -41.75 2.08
N GLN A 5 40.90 -41.79 3.15
CA GLN A 5 40.43 -41.18 4.41
C GLN A 5 40.53 -39.66 4.39
N ILE A 6 41.53 -39.11 3.74
CA ILE A 6 41.71 -37.67 3.59
C ILE A 6 40.65 -37.08 2.65
N GLU A 7 40.34 -37.75 1.54
CA GLU A 7 39.31 -37.35 0.61
C GLU A 7 37.91 -37.38 1.24
N ASN A 8 37.61 -38.43 2.00
CA ASN A 8 36.32 -38.52 2.69
C ASN A 8 36.17 -37.47 3.79
N LYS A 9 37.24 -37.08 4.44
CA LYS A 9 37.24 -36.03 5.45
C LYS A 9 37.02 -34.65 4.81
N LYS A 10 37.69 -34.37 3.66
CA LYS A 10 37.49 -33.14 2.89
C LYS A 10 36.06 -33.05 2.36
N ARG A 11 35.52 -34.10 1.76
CA ARG A 11 34.14 -34.14 1.24
C ARG A 11 33.11 -33.89 2.34
N LYS A 12 33.35 -34.41 3.55
CA LYS A 12 32.45 -34.15 4.69
C LYS A 12 32.51 -32.68 5.14
N SER A 13 33.71 -32.11 5.19
CA SER A 13 33.86 -30.69 5.51
C SER A 13 33.24 -29.79 4.46
N ASP A 14 33.40 -30.12 3.19
CA ASP A 14 32.82 -29.35 2.08
C ASP A 14 31.27 -29.46 2.08
N MET A 15 30.72 -30.65 2.36
CA MET A 15 29.31 -30.84 2.52
C MET A 15 28.72 -30.03 3.70
N VAL A 16 29.44 -30.02 4.83
CA VAL A 16 29.02 -29.22 5.99
C VAL A 16 29.04 -27.73 5.67
N LEU A 17 30.02 -27.25 4.94
CA LEU A 17 30.11 -25.85 4.48
C LEU A 17 28.95 -25.52 3.55
N ILE A 18 28.64 -26.37 2.57
CA ILE A 18 27.54 -26.16 1.63
C ILE A 18 26.19 -26.11 2.38
N VAL A 19 25.97 -27.06 3.29
CA VAL A 19 24.73 -27.08 4.10
C VAL A 19 24.62 -25.85 5.00
N ALA A 20 25.72 -25.40 5.59
CA ALA A 20 25.75 -24.19 6.41
C ALA A 20 25.43 -22.94 5.60
N ILE A 21 25.98 -22.79 4.41
CA ILE A 21 25.71 -21.66 3.51
C ILE A 21 24.25 -21.69 3.06
N LEU A 22 23.73 -22.86 2.71
CA LEU A 22 22.31 -23.01 2.32
C LEU A 22 21.36 -22.70 3.50
N ALA A 23 21.71 -23.12 4.71
CA ALA A 23 20.93 -22.82 5.90
C ALA A 23 20.89 -21.31 6.20
N VAL A 24 22.03 -20.63 6.09
CA VAL A 24 22.10 -19.17 6.26
C VAL A 24 21.30 -18.44 5.16
N ALA A 25 21.45 -18.88 3.92
CA ALA A 25 20.69 -18.31 2.81
C ALA A 25 19.17 -18.51 2.97
N ALA A 26 18.74 -19.69 3.41
CA ALA A 26 17.35 -19.98 3.70
C ALA A 26 16.83 -19.12 4.87
N ALA A 27 17.60 -19.00 5.95
CA ALA A 27 17.23 -18.15 7.09
C ALA A 27 17.11 -16.68 6.70
N ALA A 28 18.02 -16.18 5.89
CA ALA A 28 17.97 -14.82 5.35
C ALA A 28 16.73 -14.64 4.44
N PHE A 29 16.48 -15.59 3.56
CA PHE A 29 15.30 -15.54 2.67
C PHE A 29 13.97 -15.55 3.44
N PHE A 30 13.85 -16.46 4.41
CA PHE A 30 12.66 -16.51 5.27
C PHE A 30 12.55 -15.27 6.15
N GLY A 31 13.64 -14.75 6.66
CA GLY A 31 13.67 -13.52 7.45
C GLY A 31 13.20 -12.32 6.64
N ILE A 32 13.68 -12.17 5.41
CA ILE A 32 13.25 -11.09 4.51
C ILE A 32 11.77 -11.25 4.15
N LYS A 33 11.32 -12.45 3.82
CA LYS A 33 9.91 -12.72 3.52
C LYS A 33 9.00 -12.45 4.72
N PHE A 34 9.43 -12.85 5.91
CA PHE A 34 8.68 -12.58 7.14
C PHE A 34 8.61 -11.09 7.44
N TYR A 35 9.72 -10.38 7.27
CA TYR A 35 9.76 -8.92 7.46
C TYR A 35 8.92 -8.17 6.43
N GLN A 36 8.96 -8.60 5.16
CA GLN A 36 8.11 -8.04 4.10
C GLN A 36 6.63 -8.37 4.29
N GLY A 37 6.32 -9.53 4.85
CA GLY A 37 4.95 -9.93 5.17
C GLY A 37 4.33 -9.14 6.33
N ILE A 38 5.17 -8.57 7.20
CA ILE A 38 4.71 -7.64 8.26
C ILE A 38 4.49 -6.23 7.72
N SER A 39 5.13 -5.91 6.60
CA SER A 39 4.94 -4.66 5.87
C SER A 39 3.99 -4.85 4.68
N THR A 40 2.90 -5.59 4.87
CA THR A 40 1.76 -5.46 3.97
C THR A 40 1.20 -4.07 4.20
N LYS A 41 1.69 -3.13 3.42
CA LYS A 41 1.15 -1.78 3.39
C LYS A 41 -0.22 -1.89 2.76
N GLU A 42 -1.19 -1.96 3.65
CA GLU A 42 -2.58 -1.97 3.26
C GLU A 42 -2.86 -0.71 2.43
N PRO A 43 -3.55 -0.83 1.31
CA PRO A 43 -3.93 0.33 0.53
C PRO A 43 -4.80 1.27 1.35
N VAL A 44 -4.56 2.55 1.21
CA VAL A 44 -5.23 3.61 1.97
C VAL A 44 -5.81 4.63 1.00
N ALA A 45 -7.05 5.02 1.22
CA ALA A 45 -7.66 6.15 0.55
C ALA A 45 -7.22 7.44 1.25
N VAL A 46 -6.44 8.25 0.56
CA VAL A 46 -6.02 9.57 1.05
C VAL A 46 -6.94 10.63 0.50
N VAL A 47 -7.58 11.37 1.38
CA VAL A 47 -8.49 12.45 1.01
C VAL A 47 -7.79 13.79 1.19
N THR A 48 -7.78 14.58 0.15
CA THR A 48 -7.30 15.96 0.16
C THR A 48 -8.42 16.93 -0.13
N VAL A 49 -8.46 18.02 0.58
CA VAL A 49 -9.40 19.12 0.39
C VAL A 49 -8.62 20.40 0.17
N ASP A 50 -8.83 21.02 -0.98
CA ASP A 50 -8.12 22.26 -1.36
C ASP A 50 -6.60 22.16 -1.28
N GLY A 51 -6.06 20.97 -1.57
CA GLY A 51 -4.62 20.68 -1.52
C GLY A 51 -4.08 20.22 -0.16
N ASP A 52 -4.88 20.33 0.90
CA ASP A 52 -4.49 19.89 2.23
C ASP A 52 -5.05 18.49 2.54
N GLU A 53 -4.26 17.65 3.18
CA GLU A 53 -4.70 16.32 3.57
C GLU A 53 -5.80 16.42 4.64
N TYR A 54 -6.99 15.91 4.30
CA TYR A 54 -8.12 15.82 5.22
C TYR A 54 -8.01 14.60 6.14
N GLY A 55 -7.69 13.44 5.55
CA GLY A 55 -7.56 12.20 6.30
C GLY A 55 -7.14 11.01 5.44
N ARG A 56 -6.85 9.92 6.12
CA ARG A 56 -6.47 8.64 5.52
C ARG A 56 -7.39 7.54 6.00
N PHE A 57 -7.94 6.78 5.09
CA PHE A 57 -8.92 5.73 5.36
C PHE A 57 -8.43 4.40 4.79
N PRO A 58 -8.02 3.44 5.66
CA PRO A 58 -7.61 2.12 5.20
C PRO A 58 -8.74 1.41 4.45
N LEU A 59 -8.43 0.78 3.33
CA LEU A 59 -9.43 0.08 2.52
C LEU A 59 -9.87 -1.26 3.12
N ASP A 60 -9.18 -1.76 4.12
CA ASP A 60 -9.53 -2.98 4.87
C ASP A 60 -10.65 -2.76 5.91
N GLN A 61 -11.02 -1.51 6.14
CA GLN A 61 -12.06 -1.13 7.10
C GLN A 61 -13.21 -0.43 6.38
N ASP A 62 -14.42 -0.89 6.63
CA ASP A 62 -15.62 -0.23 6.13
C ASP A 62 -15.85 1.08 6.90
N VAL A 63 -15.86 2.19 6.18
CA VAL A 63 -16.00 3.55 6.72
C VAL A 63 -16.94 4.35 5.84
N THR A 64 -17.79 5.15 6.47
CA THR A 64 -18.56 6.22 5.82
C THR A 64 -18.19 7.53 6.48
N GLU A 65 -17.63 8.45 5.70
CA GLU A 65 -17.18 9.75 6.18
C GLU A 65 -17.84 10.87 5.39
N GLU A 66 -18.47 11.80 6.07
CA GLU A 66 -18.96 13.03 5.48
C GLU A 66 -17.88 14.12 5.57
N ILE A 67 -17.37 14.52 4.42
CA ILE A 67 -16.36 15.55 4.29
C ILE A 67 -17.08 16.89 4.15
N GLU A 68 -17.24 17.60 5.25
CA GLU A 68 -17.85 18.95 5.26
C GLU A 68 -16.82 20.01 4.88
N LEU A 69 -17.21 20.92 4.03
CA LEU A 69 -16.38 22.02 3.55
C LEU A 69 -16.81 23.34 4.19
N PRO A 70 -15.89 24.32 4.32
CA PRO A 70 -16.20 25.58 5.01
C PRO A 70 -17.34 26.40 4.38
N ASP A 71 -17.62 26.18 3.10
CA ASP A 71 -18.70 26.84 2.36
C ASP A 71 -20.07 26.15 2.47
N GLY A 72 -20.16 25.07 3.24
CA GLY A 72 -21.35 24.25 3.39
C GLY A 72 -21.49 23.16 2.33
N ALA A 73 -20.56 23.04 1.40
CA ALA A 73 -20.48 21.91 0.48
C ALA A 73 -20.06 20.65 1.20
N TYR A 74 -20.36 19.49 0.62
CA TYR A 74 -19.98 18.21 1.21
C TYR A 74 -19.70 17.14 0.15
N ASN A 75 -18.95 16.15 0.55
CA ASN A 75 -18.76 14.88 -0.16
C ASN A 75 -18.90 13.73 0.83
N ILE A 76 -19.58 12.66 0.46
CA ILE A 76 -19.67 11.45 1.28
C ILE A 76 -18.75 10.39 0.70
N LEU A 77 -17.70 10.08 1.44
CA LEU A 77 -16.75 8.99 1.15
C LEU A 77 -17.27 7.71 1.80
N VAL A 78 -17.36 6.65 1.02
CA VAL A 78 -17.63 5.30 1.50
C VAL A 78 -16.47 4.39 1.15
N VAL A 79 -15.87 3.77 2.15
CA VAL A 79 -14.92 2.66 1.98
C VAL A 79 -15.65 1.38 2.31
N LYS A 80 -15.74 0.47 1.36
CA LYS A 80 -16.42 -0.81 1.51
C LYS A 80 -15.83 -1.84 0.54
N ASP A 81 -15.71 -3.09 1.02
CA ASP A 81 -15.24 -4.22 0.22
C ASP A 81 -13.87 -3.97 -0.44
N GLY A 82 -12.97 -3.24 0.26
CA GLY A 82 -11.63 -2.94 -0.24
C GLY A 82 -11.57 -1.84 -1.31
N ALA A 83 -12.61 -1.03 -1.46
CA ALA A 83 -12.69 0.06 -2.43
C ALA A 83 -13.20 1.35 -1.79
N ALA A 84 -12.80 2.49 -2.34
CA ALA A 84 -13.28 3.80 -1.94
C ALA A 84 -14.16 4.41 -3.04
N ASP A 85 -15.23 5.05 -2.65
CA ASP A 85 -16.18 5.69 -3.55
C ASP A 85 -16.73 6.98 -2.93
N ILE A 86 -17.12 7.91 -3.79
CA ILE A 86 -17.93 9.07 -3.40
C ILE A 86 -19.38 8.77 -3.79
N THR A 87 -20.22 8.53 -2.81
CA THR A 87 -21.60 8.10 -3.03
C THR A 87 -22.58 9.25 -3.12
N ASP A 88 -22.23 10.39 -2.53
CA ASP A 88 -23.01 11.62 -2.62
C ASP A 88 -22.10 12.83 -2.49
N ALA A 89 -22.50 13.93 -3.08
CA ALA A 89 -21.77 15.19 -3.03
C ALA A 89 -22.69 16.35 -3.42
N SER A 90 -22.40 17.52 -2.88
CA SER A 90 -23.13 18.75 -3.22
C SER A 90 -22.67 19.39 -4.54
N CYS A 91 -21.69 18.81 -5.24
CA CYS A 91 -21.21 19.35 -6.50
C CYS A 91 -22.28 19.31 -7.60
N PRO A 92 -22.49 20.41 -8.39
CA PRO A 92 -23.58 20.51 -9.34
C PRO A 92 -23.52 19.53 -10.50
N ASP A 93 -22.32 19.14 -10.93
CA ASP A 93 -22.11 18.25 -12.07
C ASP A 93 -22.17 16.76 -11.72
N GLY A 94 -22.02 16.41 -10.44
CA GLY A 94 -22.12 15.03 -9.96
C GLY A 94 -21.08 14.06 -10.54
N ILE A 95 -20.01 14.55 -11.12
CA ILE A 95 -18.98 13.71 -11.80
C ILE A 95 -18.32 12.77 -10.79
N CYS A 96 -18.01 13.25 -9.59
CA CYS A 96 -17.40 12.44 -8.53
C CYS A 96 -18.32 11.31 -8.05
N VAL A 97 -19.62 11.55 -7.99
CA VAL A 97 -20.63 10.54 -7.58
C VAL A 97 -20.83 9.47 -8.66
N ASN A 98 -20.72 9.85 -9.92
CA ASN A 98 -20.85 8.94 -11.05
C ASN A 98 -19.54 8.19 -11.38
N HIS A 99 -18.46 8.49 -10.68
CA HIS A 99 -17.22 7.77 -10.83
C HIS A 99 -17.34 6.37 -10.20
N ARG A 100 -16.70 5.38 -10.80
CA ARG A 100 -16.65 4.05 -10.20
C ARG A 100 -15.81 4.05 -8.92
N ALA A 101 -16.08 3.12 -8.02
CA ALA A 101 -15.23 2.87 -6.85
C ALA A 101 -13.79 2.56 -7.27
N ILE A 102 -12.84 3.04 -6.49
CA ILE A 102 -11.41 2.89 -6.75
C ILE A 102 -10.75 2.03 -5.66
N SER A 103 -9.80 1.19 -6.05
CA SER A 103 -9.12 0.27 -5.13
C SER A 103 -7.64 0.05 -5.45
N ARG A 104 -7.20 0.46 -6.63
CA ARG A 104 -5.82 0.26 -7.08
C ARG A 104 -4.97 1.47 -6.79
N GLN A 105 -3.69 1.21 -6.57
CA GLN A 105 -2.70 2.28 -6.38
C GLN A 105 -2.77 3.32 -7.50
N SER A 106 -2.73 4.59 -7.11
CA SER A 106 -2.79 5.76 -7.99
C SER A 106 -4.12 5.98 -8.71
N GLU A 107 -5.15 5.19 -8.43
CA GLU A 107 -6.51 5.55 -8.84
C GLU A 107 -7.00 6.74 -8.03
N THR A 108 -7.73 7.64 -8.69
CA THR A 108 -8.13 8.92 -8.11
C THR A 108 -9.58 9.23 -8.46
N ILE A 109 -10.33 9.75 -7.49
CA ILE A 109 -11.62 10.42 -7.71
C ILE A 109 -11.42 11.91 -7.42
N VAL A 110 -11.80 12.78 -8.35
CA VAL A 110 -11.63 14.22 -8.23
C VAL A 110 -12.98 14.91 -8.29
N CYS A 111 -13.30 15.72 -7.29
CA CYS A 111 -14.43 16.62 -7.27
C CYS A 111 -13.91 18.06 -7.38
N LEU A 112 -13.83 18.58 -8.58
CA LEU A 112 -13.28 19.92 -8.84
C LEU A 112 -14.07 21.06 -8.20
N PRO A 113 -15.41 21.06 -8.25
CA PRO A 113 -16.18 22.13 -7.61
C PRO A 113 -15.94 22.22 -6.10
N ASN A 114 -15.79 21.08 -5.44
CA ASN A 114 -15.55 21.00 -4.00
C ASN A 114 -14.06 20.92 -3.64
N LYS A 115 -13.17 20.82 -4.64
CA LYS A 115 -11.72 20.66 -4.46
C LYS A 115 -11.35 19.45 -3.61
N VAL A 116 -12.13 18.39 -3.67
CA VAL A 116 -11.91 17.13 -2.97
C VAL A 116 -11.25 16.13 -3.92
N VAL A 117 -10.18 15.53 -3.47
CA VAL A 117 -9.44 14.47 -4.19
C VAL A 117 -9.31 13.26 -3.28
N VAL A 118 -9.69 12.10 -3.79
CA VAL A 118 -9.49 10.81 -3.13
C VAL A 118 -8.51 10.00 -3.98
N GLU A 119 -7.37 9.64 -3.41
CA GLU A 119 -6.33 8.87 -4.08
C GLU A 119 -6.00 7.61 -3.29
N ILE A 120 -5.86 6.50 -3.98
CA ILE A 120 -5.39 5.25 -3.37
C ILE A 120 -3.87 5.22 -3.34
N GLN A 121 -3.33 5.16 -2.14
CA GLN A 121 -1.91 4.98 -1.89
C GLN A 121 -1.68 3.67 -1.13
N ASN A 122 -0.59 3.00 -1.41
CA ASN A 122 -0.14 1.91 -0.55
C ASN A 122 0.54 2.51 0.66
N GLY A 123 0.04 2.34 1.85
CA GLY A 123 0.47 2.82 3.17
C GLY A 123 1.90 3.31 3.41
N GLU A 124 2.72 3.48 2.38
CA GLU A 124 3.93 4.30 2.36
C GLU A 124 3.52 5.73 2.07
N GLU A 125 3.99 6.64 2.89
CA GLU A 125 4.27 7.95 2.36
C GLU A 125 5.05 7.72 1.07
N SER A 126 4.39 7.95 -0.03
CA SER A 126 5.14 8.07 -1.26
C SER A 126 6.03 9.29 -1.08
N ASP A 127 7.28 9.07 -0.76
CA ASP A 127 8.32 9.99 -1.15
C ASP A 127 8.34 10.06 -2.69
N VAL A 128 7.20 10.36 -3.25
CA VAL A 128 7.15 10.99 -4.55
C VAL A 128 7.46 12.44 -4.28
N ASP A 129 8.60 12.59 -3.69
CA ASP A 129 9.26 13.82 -3.62
C ASP A 129 9.52 14.23 -5.08
N SER A 130 8.65 15.11 -5.51
CA SER A 130 9.04 16.23 -6.33
C SER A 130 10.15 15.95 -7.35
N MET A 131 9.82 15.21 -8.38
CA MET A 131 10.46 15.45 -9.66
C MET A 131 9.64 16.44 -10.47
N THR A 132 9.30 17.55 -9.85
CA THR A 132 8.80 18.71 -10.56
C THR A 132 9.94 19.69 -10.76
N ASN A 133 10.42 19.69 -11.90
CA ASN A 133 10.99 20.90 -12.51
C ASN A 133 10.08 21.31 -13.65
#